data_307fc1e98d33ac6e6e61765b3b85500c
#
_entry.id   307fc1e98d33ac6e6e61765b3b85500c
#
_cell.length_a   1.000
_cell.length_b   1.000
_cell.length_c   1.000
_cell.angle_alpha   90.00
_cell.angle_beta   90.00
_cell.angle_gamma   90.00
#
_symmetry.space_group_name_H-M   'P 1'
#
loop_
_entity.id
_entity.type
_entity.pdbx_description
1 polymer ?
#
loop_
_entity_poly.entity_id
_entity_poly.type
_entity_poly.pdbx_seq_one_letter_code
_entity_poly.pdbx_strand_id
1 'polypeptide(L)'
;VPVRVVDDGMRVTGLVIRNVDTNVETEMKTHGTFPYIGLDPATSFLEGLGILDERGYMIVDENCETKAKGIYGAGDVIAKKLRQVVTATNDGAIAAQHAFHEIKGI
;
A
#
# COMPACT_ATOMS: atom_id res chain seq x y z
N VAL A 1 7.62 8.74 -18.78
CA VAL A 1 7.50 9.15 -17.35
C VAL A 1 6.74 10.45 -17.25
N PRO A 2 5.94 10.68 -16.20
CA PRO A 2 5.32 11.97 -15.94
C PRO A 2 6.40 13.02 -15.61
N VAL A 3 6.20 14.25 -16.06
CA VAL A 3 7.14 15.37 -15.83
C VAL A 3 6.50 16.44 -14.97
N ARG A 4 5.31 16.92 -15.35
CA ARG A 4 4.56 17.93 -14.62
C ARG A 4 3.08 17.90 -14.95
N VAL A 5 2.28 18.32 -14.00
CA VAL A 5 0.85 18.58 -14.20
C VAL A 5 0.68 19.98 -14.77
N VAL A 6 -0.25 20.14 -15.70
CA VAL A 6 -0.66 21.43 -16.26
C VAL A 6 -2.03 21.79 -15.71
N ASP A 7 -2.19 23.01 -15.24
CA ASP A 7 -3.43 23.54 -14.70
C ASP A 7 -3.70 24.97 -15.17
N ASP A 8 -4.93 25.45 -14.99
CA ASP A 8 -5.35 26.81 -15.30
C ASP A 8 -5.54 27.68 -14.02
N GLY A 9 -5.01 27.20 -12.88
CA GLY A 9 -5.16 27.82 -11.57
C GLY A 9 -6.41 27.39 -10.83
N MET A 10 -7.33 26.65 -11.47
CA MET A 10 -8.58 26.15 -10.87
C MET A 10 -8.68 24.63 -10.98
N ARG A 11 -8.19 24.03 -12.07
CA ARG A 11 -8.30 22.61 -12.36
C ARG A 11 -7.17 22.12 -13.26
N VAL A 12 -6.95 20.82 -13.23
CA VAL A 12 -6.00 20.15 -14.13
C VAL A 12 -6.52 20.23 -15.56
N THR A 13 -5.65 20.62 -16.48
CA THR A 13 -5.92 20.73 -17.92
C THR A 13 -5.06 19.79 -18.77
N GLY A 14 -3.97 19.27 -18.19
CA GLY A 14 -3.06 18.38 -18.90
C GLY A 14 -2.00 17.75 -18.03
N LEU A 15 -1.27 16.84 -18.63
CA LEU A 15 -0.08 16.18 -18.08
C LEU A 15 1.01 16.16 -19.12
N VAL A 16 2.18 16.70 -18.80
CA VAL A 16 3.36 16.53 -19.64
C VAL A 16 4.03 15.21 -19.29
N ILE A 17 4.21 14.39 -20.29
CA ILE A 17 4.93 13.12 -20.23
C ILE A 17 6.18 13.18 -21.08
N ARG A 18 7.23 12.49 -20.66
CA ARG A 18 8.46 12.31 -21.41
C ARG A 18 8.65 10.86 -21.80
N ASN A 19 8.85 10.62 -23.08
CA ASN A 19 9.25 9.32 -23.58
C ASN A 19 10.69 9.03 -23.11
N VAL A 20 10.92 7.87 -22.49
CA VAL A 20 12.22 7.52 -21.90
C VAL A 20 13.28 7.18 -22.95
N ASP A 21 12.88 6.72 -24.13
CA ASP A 21 13.79 6.32 -25.19
C ASP A 21 14.21 7.50 -26.05
N THR A 22 13.27 8.41 -26.35
CA THR A 22 13.49 9.54 -27.24
C THR A 22 13.74 10.86 -26.51
N ASN A 23 13.50 10.94 -25.20
CA ASN A 23 13.49 12.16 -24.38
C ASN A 23 12.52 13.25 -24.85
N VAL A 24 11.62 12.93 -25.77
CA VAL A 24 10.62 13.89 -26.28
C VAL A 24 9.52 14.05 -25.23
N GLU A 25 9.19 15.29 -24.92
CA GLU A 25 8.07 15.66 -24.06
C GLU A 25 6.83 15.92 -24.89
N THR A 26 5.70 15.44 -24.41
CA THR A 26 4.38 15.63 -25.04
C THR A 26 3.36 15.99 -23.97
N GLU A 27 2.55 17.00 -24.24
CA GLU A 27 1.42 17.35 -23.38
C GLU A 27 0.19 16.55 -23.79
N MET A 28 -0.36 15.81 -22.82
CA MET A 28 -1.66 15.12 -22.93
C MET A 28 -2.72 15.96 -22.27
N LYS A 29 -3.79 16.30 -22.99
CA LYS A 29 -4.97 16.96 -22.41
C LYS A 29 -5.72 15.98 -21.53
N THR A 30 -5.94 16.33 -20.27
CA THR A 30 -6.67 15.54 -19.29
C THR A 30 -7.27 16.44 -18.23
N HIS A 31 -8.34 15.99 -17.57
CA HIS A 31 -9.01 16.73 -16.50
C HIS A 31 -8.63 16.24 -15.09
N GLY A 32 -7.79 15.22 -14.99
CA GLY A 32 -7.32 14.68 -13.73
C GLY A 32 -6.11 13.78 -13.91
N THR A 33 -5.28 13.68 -12.88
CA THR A 33 -4.10 12.81 -12.86
C THR A 33 -4.05 12.09 -11.52
N PHE A 34 -3.91 10.78 -11.56
CA PHE A 34 -3.88 9.90 -10.40
C PHE A 34 -2.56 9.11 -10.38
N PRO A 35 -1.49 9.62 -9.74
CA PRO A 35 -0.21 8.92 -9.69
C PRO A 35 -0.28 7.74 -8.72
N TYR A 36 -0.03 6.52 -9.22
CA TYR A 36 0.12 5.29 -8.44
C TYR A 36 1.53 4.74 -8.68
N ILE A 37 2.53 5.43 -8.15
CA ILE A 37 3.95 5.11 -8.36
C ILE A 37 4.55 4.70 -7.02
N GLY A 38 4.67 3.39 -6.79
CA GLY A 38 5.15 2.83 -5.54
C GLY A 38 4.08 2.78 -4.46
N LEU A 39 4.43 2.14 -3.37
CA LEU A 39 3.59 1.95 -2.18
C LEU A 39 4.48 2.12 -0.95
N ASP A 40 4.09 3.01 -0.06
CA ASP A 40 4.70 3.17 1.25
C ASP A 40 3.68 2.78 2.31
N PRO A 41 3.94 1.76 3.13
CA PRO A 41 3.02 1.34 4.17
C PRO A 41 2.94 2.40 5.28
N ALA A 42 1.73 2.75 5.72
CA ALA A 42 1.51 3.72 6.80
C ALA A 42 1.68 3.08 8.18
N THR A 43 2.88 2.56 8.47
CA THR A 43 3.21 1.73 9.63
C THR A 43 4.22 2.37 10.59
N SER A 44 4.56 3.65 10.40
CA SER A 44 5.55 4.35 11.23
C SER A 44 5.22 4.33 12.73
N PHE A 45 3.94 4.29 13.10
CA PHE A 45 3.49 4.18 14.49
C PHE A 45 3.80 2.80 15.15
N LEU A 46 4.21 1.80 14.35
CA LEU A 46 4.61 0.46 14.81
C LEU A 46 6.13 0.32 14.93
N GLU A 47 6.89 1.37 14.62
CA GLU A 47 8.34 1.37 14.79
C GLU A 47 8.72 1.07 16.24
N GLY A 48 9.79 0.30 16.43
CA GLY A 48 10.25 -0.13 17.74
C GLY A 48 9.62 -1.42 18.27
N LEU A 49 8.49 -1.90 17.69
CA LEU A 49 7.92 -3.19 18.06
C LEU A 49 8.65 -4.39 17.42
N GLY A 50 9.53 -4.12 16.46
CA GLY A 50 10.30 -5.14 15.76
C GLY A 50 9.47 -6.07 14.89
N ILE A 51 8.29 -5.63 14.45
CA ILE A 51 7.33 -6.41 13.63
C ILE A 51 7.30 -5.95 12.17
N LEU A 52 8.15 -5.01 11.79
CA LEU A 52 8.25 -4.47 10.44
C LEU A 52 9.47 -5.04 9.71
N ASP A 53 9.36 -5.20 8.40
CA ASP A 53 10.49 -5.50 7.53
C ASP A 53 11.29 -4.20 7.18
N GLU A 54 12.35 -4.34 6.40
CA GLU A 54 13.22 -3.23 5.97
C GLU A 54 12.48 -2.16 5.14
N ARG A 55 11.33 -2.50 4.57
CA ARG A 55 10.49 -1.62 3.76
C ARG A 55 9.30 -1.05 4.53
N GLY A 56 9.19 -1.37 5.83
CA GLY A 56 8.12 -0.93 6.70
C GLY A 56 6.84 -1.78 6.65
N TYR A 57 6.82 -2.91 5.94
CA TYR A 57 5.66 -3.81 5.95
C TYR A 57 5.65 -4.69 7.19
N MET A 58 4.44 -4.97 7.71
CA MET A 58 4.27 -5.86 8.85
C MET A 58 4.61 -7.30 8.48
N ILE A 59 5.46 -7.93 9.27
CA ILE A 59 5.80 -9.35 9.16
C ILE A 59 4.78 -10.13 9.96
N VAL A 60 4.02 -10.99 9.29
CA VAL A 60 2.99 -11.85 9.90
C VAL A 60 3.18 -13.30 9.49
N ASP A 61 2.64 -14.21 10.27
CA ASP A 61 2.55 -15.62 9.96
C ASP A 61 1.31 -15.96 9.10
N GLU A 62 1.04 -17.25 8.91
CA GLU A 62 -0.12 -17.75 8.16
C GLU A 62 -1.49 -17.42 8.78
N ASN A 63 -1.49 -17.06 10.08
CA ASN A 63 -2.67 -16.62 10.82
C ASN A 63 -2.81 -15.09 10.87
N CYS A 64 -1.98 -14.39 10.12
CA CYS A 64 -1.87 -12.93 10.14
C CYS A 64 -1.45 -12.36 11.52
N GLU A 65 -0.84 -13.17 12.40
CA GLU A 65 -0.30 -12.74 13.67
C GLU A 65 1.15 -12.29 13.53
N THR A 66 1.52 -11.22 14.23
CA THR A 66 2.92 -10.77 14.32
C THR A 66 3.62 -11.47 15.49
N LYS A 67 4.94 -11.37 15.55
CA LYS A 67 5.69 -11.84 16.72
C LYS A 67 5.40 -11.06 18.01
N ALA A 68 4.79 -9.88 17.93
CA ALA A 68 4.29 -9.15 19.09
C ALA A 68 2.88 -9.65 19.41
N LYS A 69 2.75 -10.45 20.46
CA LYS A 69 1.50 -11.11 20.85
C LYS A 69 0.31 -10.16 20.92
N GLY A 70 -0.81 -10.58 20.33
CA GLY A 70 -2.04 -9.80 20.27
C GLY A 70 -2.07 -8.71 19.22
N ILE A 71 -1.04 -8.62 18.35
CA ILE A 71 -0.99 -7.70 17.21
C ILE A 71 -1.07 -8.50 15.92
N TYR A 72 -2.07 -8.21 15.13
CA TYR A 72 -2.36 -8.84 13.85
C TYR A 72 -2.19 -7.81 12.72
N GLY A 73 -1.78 -8.27 11.55
CA GLY A 73 -1.69 -7.45 10.35
C GLY A 73 -2.54 -8.03 9.22
N ALA A 74 -3.24 -7.17 8.50
CA ALA A 74 -4.07 -7.60 7.38
C ALA A 74 -4.05 -6.54 6.26
N GLY A 75 -4.21 -6.97 5.02
CA GLY A 75 -4.32 -6.09 3.88
C GLY A 75 -2.97 -5.62 3.34
N ASP A 76 -2.96 -4.42 2.78
CA ASP A 76 -1.81 -3.92 2.02
C ASP A 76 -0.60 -3.54 2.87
N VAL A 77 -0.77 -3.45 4.18
CA VAL A 77 0.31 -3.14 5.14
C VAL A 77 1.21 -4.32 5.49
N ILE A 78 0.80 -5.56 5.17
CA ILE A 78 1.62 -6.74 5.45
C ILE A 78 2.61 -7.05 4.33
N ALA A 79 3.70 -7.72 4.66
CA ALA A 79 4.72 -8.18 3.71
C ALA A 79 4.15 -9.30 2.84
N LYS A 80 3.70 -8.97 1.62
CA LYS A 80 3.13 -9.91 0.64
C LYS A 80 3.37 -9.49 -0.80
N LYS A 81 3.19 -10.42 -1.73
CA LYS A 81 3.43 -10.19 -3.16
C LYS A 81 2.27 -9.50 -3.87
N LEU A 82 1.03 -9.87 -3.53
CA LEU A 82 -0.17 -9.38 -4.21
C LEU A 82 -1.01 -8.51 -3.27
N ARG A 83 -1.24 -7.26 -3.69
CA ARG A 83 -2.06 -6.29 -2.98
C ARG A 83 -3.29 -5.98 -3.81
N GLN A 84 -4.42 -6.59 -3.43
CA GLN A 84 -5.73 -6.43 -4.04
C GLN A 84 -6.80 -6.48 -2.94
N VAL A 85 -7.99 -5.96 -3.22
CA VAL A 85 -9.10 -5.99 -2.27
C VAL A 85 -9.41 -7.42 -1.80
N VAL A 86 -9.41 -8.38 -2.73
CA VAL A 86 -9.69 -9.78 -2.39
C VAL A 86 -8.64 -10.39 -1.44
N THR A 87 -7.36 -10.05 -1.60
CA THR A 87 -6.33 -10.52 -0.68
C THR A 87 -6.40 -9.80 0.67
N ALA A 88 -6.74 -8.52 0.67
CA ALA A 88 -6.92 -7.76 1.91
C ALA A 88 -8.10 -8.27 2.74
N THR A 89 -9.23 -8.60 2.11
CA THR A 89 -10.40 -9.18 2.81
C THR A 89 -10.12 -10.58 3.34
N ASN A 90 -9.38 -11.40 2.59
CA ASN A 90 -8.94 -12.73 3.07
C ASN A 90 -8.07 -12.61 4.32
N ASP A 91 -7.06 -11.74 4.30
CA ASP A 91 -6.19 -11.53 5.46
C ASP A 91 -7.00 -11.09 6.70
N GLY A 92 -7.95 -10.16 6.50
CA GLY A 92 -8.83 -9.69 7.57
C GLY A 92 -9.68 -10.80 8.18
N ALA A 93 -10.21 -11.72 7.35
CA ALA A 93 -10.97 -12.87 7.83
C ALA A 93 -10.11 -13.83 8.65
N ILE A 94 -8.89 -14.14 8.17
CA ILE A 94 -7.94 -15.00 8.88
C ILE A 94 -7.55 -14.38 10.22
N ALA A 95 -7.12 -13.13 10.23
CA ALA A 95 -6.72 -12.42 11.44
C ALA A 95 -7.83 -12.38 12.49
N ALA A 96 -9.06 -12.04 12.07
CA ALA A 96 -10.20 -11.96 12.97
C ALA A 96 -10.58 -13.33 13.56
N GLN A 97 -10.56 -14.39 12.75
CA GLN A 97 -10.85 -15.74 13.24
C GLN A 97 -9.79 -16.21 14.23
N HIS A 98 -8.51 -16.00 13.93
CA HIS A 98 -7.42 -16.39 14.83
C HIS A 98 -7.48 -15.62 16.15
N ALA A 99 -7.64 -14.32 16.12
CA ALA A 99 -7.78 -13.48 17.31
C ALA A 99 -8.99 -13.92 18.17
N PHE A 100 -10.12 -14.29 17.55
CA PHE A 100 -11.28 -14.83 18.27
C PHE A 100 -10.95 -16.14 18.99
N HIS A 101 -10.28 -17.07 18.32
CA HIS A 101 -9.89 -18.34 18.92
C HIS A 101 -8.91 -18.14 20.09
N GLU A 102 -7.94 -17.25 19.94
CA GLU A 102 -7.00 -16.95 21.02
C GLU A 102 -7.70 -16.36 22.25
N ILE A 103 -8.61 -15.39 22.06
CA ILE A 103 -9.38 -14.78 23.17
C ILE A 103 -10.28 -15.81 23.86
N LYS A 104 -10.86 -16.74 23.11
CA LYS A 104 -11.75 -17.77 23.65
C LYS A 104 -11.02 -18.99 24.21
N GLY A 105 -9.72 -19.15 23.90
CA GLY A 105 -8.93 -20.32 24.30
C GLY A 105 -9.35 -21.62 23.61
N ILE A 106 -9.77 -21.54 22.38
CA ILE A 106 -10.25 -22.67 21.57
C ILE A 106 -9.43 -22.90 20.31
#